data_0bc47917ee04394122316ddf643b16ff
#
_entry.id   0bc47917ee04394122316ddf643b16ff
#
_cell.length_a   1.000
_cell.length_b   1.000
_cell.length_c   1.000
_cell.angle_alpha   90.00
_cell.angle_beta   90.00
_cell.angle_gamma   90.00
#
_symmetry.space_group_name_H-M   'P 1'
#
loop_
_entity.id
_entity.type
_entity.pdbx_description
1 polymer ?
#
loop_
_entity_poly.entity_id
_entity_poly.type
_entity_poly.pdbx_seq_one_letter_code
_entity_poly.pdbx_strand_id
1 'polypeptide(L)'
;MTDFLDRRRFLGACSATIAALVVPSQRAFALPASPHPTPRPGITGAKVLTADKLADRPRLVSLFDSIRKIPEVVDGIHCNCGCTNPPELYSLLSCYENGMARDCAICQGQGRLAVRLHGEGKTLDEIRAAIDAKFG
;
A
#
# COMPACT_ATOMS: atom_id res chain seq x y z
N MET A 1 -42.47 65.60 -25.60
CA MET A 1 -42.28 65.83 -24.20
C MET A 1 -41.91 64.47 -23.65
N THR A 2 -40.75 64.36 -23.34
CA THR A 2 -39.88 63.23 -23.50
C THR A 2 -39.27 62.96 -22.16
N ASP A 3 -39.78 61.96 -21.46
CA ASP A 3 -39.18 61.49 -20.24
C ASP A 3 -38.15 60.39 -20.55
N PHE A 4 -36.89 60.78 -20.49
CA PHE A 4 -35.76 59.86 -20.48
C PHE A 4 -35.63 59.31 -19.04
N LEU A 5 -36.31 58.21 -18.79
CA LEU A 5 -36.18 57.49 -17.52
C LEU A 5 -34.83 56.81 -17.42
N ASP A 6 -34.18 57.33 -16.47
CA ASP A 6 -32.88 57.04 -15.89
C ASP A 6 -32.60 55.53 -15.71
N ARG A 7 -31.80 54.97 -16.65
CA ARG A 7 -31.32 53.57 -16.61
C ARG A 7 -30.14 53.34 -15.68
N ARG A 8 -29.85 54.29 -14.78
CA ARG A 8 -28.62 54.26 -13.96
C ARG A 8 -28.80 53.85 -12.50
N ARG A 9 -29.94 53.32 -12.08
CA ARG A 9 -30.18 52.97 -10.68
C ARG A 9 -30.41 51.51 -10.39
N PHE A 10 -30.03 50.57 -11.29
CA PHE A 10 -30.20 49.15 -11.04
C PHE A 10 -28.86 48.39 -10.87
N LEU A 11 -27.79 49.09 -10.52
CA LEU A 11 -26.54 48.42 -10.16
C LEU A 11 -26.27 48.56 -8.64
N GLY A 12 -27.18 48.02 -7.86
CA GLY A 12 -27.04 47.98 -6.41
C GLY A 12 -27.34 46.59 -5.90
N ALA A 13 -26.32 45.98 -5.31
CA ALA A 13 -26.42 44.88 -4.36
C ALA A 13 -26.75 43.47 -4.93
N CYS A 14 -25.84 42.90 -5.64
CA CYS A 14 -25.62 41.42 -5.57
C CYS A 14 -24.39 41.14 -4.71
N SER A 15 -24.53 41.32 -3.40
CA SER A 15 -23.57 40.74 -2.45
C SER A 15 -23.78 39.25 -2.43
N ALA A 16 -23.05 38.52 -3.32
CA ALA A 16 -22.96 37.08 -3.27
C ALA A 16 -22.13 36.71 -2.03
N THR A 17 -22.80 36.40 -0.94
CA THR A 17 -22.22 35.68 0.18
C THR A 17 -21.84 34.28 -0.29
N ILE A 18 -20.57 34.09 -0.63
CA ILE A 18 -19.99 32.74 -0.85
C ILE A 18 -19.92 32.12 0.56
N ALA A 19 -20.94 31.34 0.90
CA ALA A 19 -20.86 30.43 2.03
C ALA A 19 -19.82 29.37 1.67
N ALA A 20 -18.63 29.52 2.21
CA ALA A 20 -17.61 28.48 2.17
C ALA A 20 -18.17 27.25 2.90
N LEU A 21 -18.64 26.27 2.15
CA LEU A 21 -18.93 24.94 2.65
C LEU A 21 -17.61 24.33 3.13
N VAL A 22 -17.31 24.52 4.40
CA VAL A 22 -16.30 23.75 5.10
C VAL A 22 -16.80 22.33 5.14
N VAL A 23 -16.40 21.54 4.15
CA VAL A 23 -16.59 20.09 4.18
C VAL A 23 -15.68 19.59 5.29
N PRO A 24 -16.21 19.06 6.40
CA PRO A 24 -15.36 18.43 7.39
C PRO A 24 -14.67 17.27 6.71
N SER A 25 -13.35 17.36 6.57
CA SER A 25 -12.54 16.22 6.16
C SER A 25 -12.84 15.09 7.13
N GLN A 26 -13.67 14.14 6.70
CA GLN A 26 -13.84 12.89 7.43
C GLN A 26 -12.46 12.22 7.43
N ARG A 27 -11.70 12.48 8.48
CA ARG A 27 -10.57 11.63 8.81
C ARG A 27 -11.18 10.25 9.04
N ALA A 28 -11.12 9.42 8.03
CA ALA A 28 -11.33 8.01 8.22
C ALA A 28 -10.42 7.62 9.38
N PHE A 29 -11.01 7.11 10.47
CA PHE A 29 -10.27 6.44 11.52
C PHE A 29 -9.68 5.19 10.87
N ALA A 30 -8.50 5.35 10.25
CA ALA A 30 -7.70 4.22 9.85
C ALA A 30 -7.36 3.50 11.16
N LEU A 31 -7.79 2.25 11.28
CA LEU A 31 -7.29 1.38 12.33
C LEU A 31 -5.76 1.44 12.26
N PRO A 32 -5.06 1.51 13.41
CA PRO A 32 -3.62 1.52 13.37
C PRO A 32 -3.15 0.27 12.61
N ALA A 33 -2.49 0.48 11.48
CA ALA A 33 -1.84 -0.59 10.76
C ALA A 33 -0.87 -1.30 11.71
N SER A 34 -0.78 -2.63 11.62
CA SER A 34 0.21 -3.37 12.41
C SER A 34 1.61 -2.81 12.13
N PRO A 35 2.43 -2.59 13.17
CA PRO A 35 3.73 -1.97 12.97
C PRO A 35 4.59 -2.83 12.04
N HIS A 36 5.14 -2.20 11.00
CA HIS A 36 6.08 -2.87 10.12
C HIS A 36 7.40 -3.16 10.83
N PRO A 37 8.01 -4.34 10.59
CA PRO A 37 9.30 -4.67 11.19
C PRO A 37 10.42 -3.84 10.56
N THR A 38 11.51 -3.67 11.30
CA THR A 38 12.76 -3.17 10.75
C THR A 38 13.43 -4.29 9.96
N PRO A 39 13.90 -4.06 8.72
CA PRO A 39 14.64 -5.09 7.99
C PRO A 39 15.83 -5.61 8.82
N ARG A 40 16.00 -6.92 8.90
CA ARG A 40 17.11 -7.54 9.65
C ARG A 40 18.43 -7.24 8.96
N PRO A 41 19.48 -6.84 9.69
CA PRO A 41 20.79 -6.59 9.12
C PRO A 41 21.33 -7.83 8.38
N GLY A 42 21.82 -7.64 7.14
CA GLY A 42 22.40 -8.71 6.35
C GLY A 42 21.42 -9.76 5.84
N ILE A 43 20.12 -9.47 5.88
CA ILE A 43 19.09 -10.39 5.34
C ILE A 43 19.31 -10.61 3.84
N THR A 44 19.16 -11.85 3.42
CA THR A 44 19.28 -12.26 2.03
C THR A 44 18.07 -13.07 1.58
N GLY A 45 17.91 -13.23 0.27
CA GLY A 45 16.86 -14.08 -0.29
C GLY A 45 17.20 -15.58 -0.33
N ALA A 46 18.30 -16.02 0.30
CA ALA A 46 18.80 -17.39 0.17
C ALA A 46 17.81 -18.47 0.66
N LYS A 47 16.96 -18.14 1.64
CA LYS A 47 15.95 -19.07 2.19
C LYS A 47 14.61 -19.03 1.45
N VAL A 48 14.39 -18.07 0.57
CA VAL A 48 13.17 -18.01 -0.26
C VAL A 48 13.08 -19.26 -1.12
N LEU A 49 11.92 -19.91 -1.14
CA LEU A 49 11.72 -21.16 -1.84
C LEU A 49 12.11 -21.05 -3.31
N THR A 50 12.83 -22.07 -3.78
CA THR A 50 13.34 -22.19 -5.16
C THR A 50 12.34 -22.89 -6.08
N ALA A 51 12.59 -22.87 -7.38
CA ALA A 51 11.71 -23.43 -8.39
C ALA A 51 11.41 -24.93 -8.17
N ASP A 52 12.37 -25.68 -7.66
CA ASP A 52 12.20 -27.11 -7.32
C ASP A 52 11.17 -27.32 -6.19
N LYS A 53 11.13 -26.40 -5.21
CA LYS A 53 10.14 -26.40 -4.13
C LYS A 53 8.77 -25.88 -4.57
N LEU A 54 8.68 -25.30 -5.76
CA LEU A 54 7.48 -24.75 -6.37
C LEU A 54 7.06 -25.53 -7.63
N ALA A 55 7.54 -26.76 -7.81
CA ALA A 55 7.28 -27.56 -9.01
C ALA A 55 5.77 -27.78 -9.26
N ASP A 56 4.96 -27.87 -8.21
CA ASP A 56 3.50 -27.95 -8.25
C ASP A 56 2.80 -26.58 -8.42
N ARG A 57 3.55 -25.49 -8.37
CA ARG A 57 3.08 -24.10 -8.50
C ARG A 57 3.94 -23.28 -9.46
N PRO A 58 4.17 -23.71 -10.71
CA PRO A 58 5.14 -23.09 -11.62
C PRO A 58 4.85 -21.60 -11.87
N ARG A 59 3.59 -21.18 -11.81
CA ARG A 59 3.18 -19.77 -11.95
C ARG A 59 3.70 -18.84 -10.84
N LEU A 60 4.16 -19.38 -9.71
CA LEU A 60 4.68 -18.60 -8.60
C LEU A 60 6.20 -18.41 -8.68
N VAL A 61 6.90 -19.19 -9.49
CA VAL A 61 8.37 -19.17 -9.57
C VAL A 61 8.88 -17.75 -9.82
N SER A 62 8.32 -17.03 -10.79
CA SER A 62 8.76 -15.67 -11.14
C SER A 62 8.54 -14.68 -9.99
N LEU A 63 7.46 -14.83 -9.20
CA LEU A 63 7.21 -14.02 -8.03
C LEU A 63 8.27 -14.28 -6.95
N PHE A 64 8.50 -15.53 -6.60
CA PHE A 64 9.49 -15.92 -5.59
C PHE A 64 10.91 -15.51 -5.99
N ASP A 65 11.26 -15.61 -7.27
CA ASP A 65 12.55 -15.12 -7.79
C ASP A 65 12.68 -13.60 -7.68
N SER A 66 11.60 -12.86 -7.89
CA SER A 66 11.58 -11.41 -7.71
C SER A 66 11.72 -11.02 -6.24
N ILE A 67 11.04 -11.72 -5.33
CA ILE A 67 11.15 -11.52 -3.87
C ILE A 67 12.60 -11.78 -3.41
N ARG A 68 13.25 -12.83 -3.94
CA ARG A 68 14.65 -13.18 -3.61
C ARG A 68 15.63 -12.06 -3.92
N LYS A 69 15.31 -11.19 -4.89
CA LYS A 69 16.16 -10.07 -5.32
C LYS A 69 16.01 -8.82 -4.46
N ILE A 70 14.94 -8.71 -3.67
CA ILE A 70 14.62 -7.54 -2.83
C ILE A 70 14.35 -7.94 -1.38
N PRO A 71 15.19 -8.78 -0.76
CA PRO A 71 14.91 -9.35 0.56
C PRO A 71 14.74 -8.28 1.64
N GLU A 72 15.56 -7.23 1.64
CA GLU A 72 15.50 -6.15 2.62
C GLU A 72 14.16 -5.39 2.56
N VAL A 73 13.64 -5.16 1.36
CA VAL A 73 12.32 -4.51 1.20
C VAL A 73 11.22 -5.39 1.78
N VAL A 74 11.21 -6.67 1.42
CA VAL A 74 10.16 -7.60 1.83
C VAL A 74 10.26 -7.95 3.32
N ASP A 75 11.46 -7.97 3.88
CA ASP A 75 11.69 -8.15 5.32
C ASP A 75 11.24 -6.95 6.16
N GLY A 76 11.13 -5.77 5.56
CA GLY A 76 10.60 -4.56 6.17
C GLY A 76 9.07 -4.45 6.13
N ILE A 77 8.35 -5.47 5.67
CA ILE A 77 6.90 -5.43 5.50
C ILE A 77 6.21 -6.41 6.45
N HIS A 78 5.19 -5.93 7.17
CA HIS A 78 4.31 -6.80 7.96
C HIS A 78 3.39 -7.59 7.02
N CYS A 79 3.11 -8.87 7.35
CA CYS A 79 2.17 -9.67 6.59
C CYS A 79 0.74 -9.51 7.12
N ASN A 80 -0.14 -8.89 6.34
CA ASN A 80 -1.53 -8.60 6.69
C ASN A 80 -2.48 -9.78 6.38
N CYS A 81 -2.00 -11.02 6.34
CA CYS A 81 -2.83 -12.18 6.00
C CYS A 81 -3.69 -12.70 7.17
N GLY A 82 -3.60 -12.08 8.35
CA GLY A 82 -4.31 -12.56 9.55
C GLY A 82 -3.78 -13.89 10.09
N CYS A 83 -2.73 -14.44 9.52
CA CYS A 83 -1.98 -15.55 10.11
C CYS A 83 -1.42 -15.03 11.42
N THR A 84 -1.94 -15.54 12.55
CA THR A 84 -1.45 -15.18 13.89
C THR A 84 0.04 -15.34 13.91
N ASN A 85 0.75 -14.26 14.18
CA ASN A 85 2.19 -14.18 14.21
C ASN A 85 2.78 -15.25 15.15
N PRO A 86 3.08 -16.45 14.67
CA PRO A 86 4.03 -17.26 15.43
C PRO A 86 5.36 -16.50 15.41
N PRO A 87 6.19 -16.66 16.45
CA PRO A 87 7.48 -15.95 16.52
C PRO A 87 8.39 -16.17 15.31
N GLU A 88 8.09 -17.20 14.49
CA GLU A 88 8.79 -17.54 13.25
C GLU A 88 8.42 -16.64 12.07
N LEU A 89 7.32 -15.89 12.15
CA LEU A 89 6.85 -15.00 11.07
C LEU A 89 7.21 -13.55 11.38
N TYR A 90 8.47 -13.25 11.29
CA TYR A 90 8.98 -11.90 11.55
C TYR A 90 8.42 -10.86 10.57
N SER A 91 8.31 -11.22 9.28
CA SER A 91 7.99 -10.32 8.19
C SER A 91 7.28 -11.06 7.05
N LEU A 92 6.85 -10.32 6.03
CA LEU A 92 6.36 -10.90 4.78
C LEU A 92 7.40 -11.83 4.13
N LEU A 93 8.70 -11.53 4.25
CA LEU A 93 9.76 -12.40 3.73
C LEU A 93 9.70 -13.79 4.34
N SER A 94 9.43 -13.89 5.64
CA SER A 94 9.31 -15.17 6.34
C SER A 94 8.24 -16.08 5.72
N CYS A 95 7.15 -15.51 5.18
CA CYS A 95 6.10 -16.27 4.49
C CYS A 95 6.62 -16.92 3.18
N TYR A 96 7.59 -16.29 2.53
CA TYR A 96 8.23 -16.83 1.32
C TYR A 96 9.34 -17.82 1.62
N GLU A 97 9.92 -17.75 2.81
CA GLU A 97 10.95 -18.67 3.29
C GLU A 97 10.38 -20.00 3.79
N ASN A 98 9.25 -19.94 4.52
CA ASN A 98 8.61 -21.12 5.13
C ASN A 98 7.51 -21.76 4.26
N GLY A 99 7.21 -21.19 3.10
CA GLY A 99 6.24 -21.72 2.16
C GLY A 99 4.80 -21.29 2.35
N MET A 100 4.45 -20.48 3.36
CA MET A 100 3.07 -19.99 3.56
C MET A 100 2.56 -19.19 2.36
N ALA A 101 3.43 -18.41 1.70
CA ALA A 101 3.07 -17.63 0.52
C ALA A 101 2.68 -18.50 -0.69
N ARG A 102 2.98 -19.82 -0.70
CA ARG A 102 2.54 -20.71 -1.78
C ARG A 102 1.02 -20.79 -1.90
N ASP A 103 0.32 -20.78 -0.78
CA ASP A 103 -1.11 -21.02 -0.70
C ASP A 103 -1.90 -19.83 -0.17
N CYS A 104 -1.23 -18.70 0.13
CA CYS A 104 -1.85 -17.48 0.64
C CYS A 104 -1.92 -16.39 -0.44
N ALA A 105 -3.12 -16.11 -0.93
CA ALA A 105 -3.34 -15.06 -1.93
C ALA A 105 -2.96 -13.66 -1.43
N ILE A 106 -3.13 -13.39 -0.13
CA ILE A 106 -2.77 -12.11 0.48
C ILE A 106 -1.25 -11.93 0.49
N CYS A 107 -0.48 -12.94 0.95
CA CYS A 107 0.99 -12.90 0.89
C CYS A 107 1.49 -12.67 -0.55
N GLN A 108 0.91 -13.39 -1.53
CA GLN A 108 1.25 -13.21 -2.95
C GLN A 108 0.88 -11.82 -3.45
N GLY A 109 -0.28 -11.29 -3.05
CA GLY A 109 -0.73 -9.96 -3.42
C GLY A 109 0.20 -8.86 -2.89
N GLN A 110 0.57 -8.95 -1.61
CA GLN A 110 1.53 -8.03 -0.97
C GLN A 110 2.90 -8.10 -1.65
N GLY A 111 3.40 -9.30 -1.91
CA GLY A 111 4.68 -9.48 -2.60
C GLY A 111 4.69 -8.91 -4.02
N ARG A 112 3.64 -9.13 -4.81
CA ARG A 112 3.52 -8.54 -6.15
C ARG A 112 3.50 -7.02 -6.11
N LEU A 113 2.79 -6.45 -5.14
CA LEU A 113 2.72 -5.00 -4.95
C LEU A 113 4.09 -4.44 -4.57
N ALA A 114 4.79 -5.08 -3.63
CA ALA A 114 6.13 -4.68 -3.21
C ALA A 114 7.14 -4.72 -4.38
N VAL A 115 7.16 -5.81 -5.14
CA VAL A 115 8.04 -5.96 -6.32
C VAL A 115 7.77 -4.88 -7.35
N ARG A 116 6.50 -4.61 -7.66
CA ARG A 116 6.13 -3.57 -8.63
C ARG A 116 6.57 -2.19 -8.18
N LEU A 117 6.21 -1.79 -6.96
CA LEU A 117 6.53 -0.45 -6.45
C LEU A 117 8.03 -0.24 -6.26
N HIS A 118 8.76 -1.27 -5.83
CA HIS A 118 10.22 -1.21 -5.77
C HIS A 118 10.82 -1.02 -7.16
N GLY A 119 10.31 -1.71 -8.19
CA GLY A 119 10.72 -1.52 -9.58
C GLY A 119 10.41 -0.12 -10.13
N GLU A 120 9.40 0.55 -9.58
CA GLU A 120 9.04 1.95 -9.86
C GLU A 120 9.91 2.95 -9.06
N GLY A 121 10.86 2.49 -8.25
CA GLY A 121 11.75 3.33 -7.45
C GLY A 121 11.12 3.88 -6.16
N LYS A 122 10.02 3.28 -5.69
CA LYS A 122 9.39 3.69 -4.43
C LYS A 122 10.22 3.31 -3.22
N THR A 123 10.21 4.18 -2.22
CA THR A 123 10.85 3.93 -0.92
C THR A 123 10.11 2.84 -0.14
N LEU A 124 10.77 2.24 0.86
CA LEU A 124 10.15 1.24 1.71
C LEU A 124 8.89 1.78 2.42
N ASP A 125 8.92 3.03 2.88
CA ASP A 125 7.77 3.65 3.55
C ASP A 125 6.59 3.89 2.61
N GLU A 126 6.84 4.28 1.36
CA GLU A 126 5.79 4.38 0.33
C GLU A 126 5.18 3.01 0.01
N ILE A 127 6.01 1.96 -0.04
CA ILE A 127 5.57 0.59 -0.27
C ILE A 127 4.70 0.10 0.90
N ARG A 128 5.13 0.33 2.14
CA ARG A 128 4.37 0.01 3.37
C ARG A 128 3.00 0.67 3.36
N ALA A 129 2.96 1.99 3.10
CA ALA A 129 1.72 2.75 3.03
C ALA A 129 0.75 2.21 1.96
N ALA A 130 1.26 1.82 0.80
CA ALA A 130 0.45 1.24 -0.27
C ALA A 130 -0.08 -0.17 0.09
N ILE A 131 0.70 -0.96 0.81
CA ILE A 131 0.31 -2.29 1.29
C ILE A 131 -0.78 -2.15 2.36
N ASP A 132 -0.60 -1.26 3.32
CA ASP A 132 -1.59 -1.01 4.39
C ASP A 132 -2.90 -0.50 3.82
N ALA A 133 -2.86 0.39 2.84
CA ALA A 133 -4.06 0.89 2.18
C ALA A 133 -4.86 -0.19 1.45
N LYS A 134 -4.20 -1.27 1.02
CA LYS A 134 -4.83 -2.32 0.22
C LYS A 134 -5.15 -3.60 1.01
N PHE A 135 -4.37 -3.92 2.01
CA PHE A 135 -4.43 -5.20 2.73
C PHE A 135 -4.59 -5.04 4.25
N GLY A 136 -4.40 -3.82 4.78
CA GLY A 136 -4.56 -3.49 6.19
C GLY A 136 -6.00 -3.36 6.68
#